data_99b236fdfe01da983bfc39ed890953a0
#
_entry.id   99b236fdfe01da983bfc39ed890953a0
#
_cell.length_a   1.000
_cell.length_b   1.000
_cell.length_c   1.000
_cell.angle_alpha   90.00
_cell.angle_beta   90.00
_cell.angle_gamma   90.00
#
_symmetry.space_group_name_H-M   'P 1'
#
loop_
_entity.id
_entity.type
_entity.pdbx_description
1 polymer ?
#
loop_
_entity_poly.entity_id
_entity_poly.type
_entity_poly.pdbx_seq_one_letter_code
_entity_poly.pdbx_strand_id
1 'polypeptide(L)'
;MKHLFTIDLKDYNSNGKKFYRPSVRGIVFDEKGNIAMIYSKKLHFYKFPGGGIEGDETHLETLTREIKEETGMTLIPDSVKEFGEVLKIQKGDESGKDIIHIQNNYYYTCKVEEEIGNQALDEGEKSLDFVLKFVLIEEAIAANAALRCDDSFVMQMAERERRVLEILKNNS
;
A
#
# COMPACT_ATOMS: atom_id res chain seq x y z
N MET A 1 6.60 14.95 -6.17
CA MET A 1 5.40 14.06 -6.14
C MET A 1 4.19 14.86 -5.64
N LYS A 2 2.99 14.65 -6.25
CA LYS A 2 1.74 15.33 -5.87
C LYS A 2 1.23 14.81 -4.53
N HIS A 3 0.91 15.72 -3.58
CA HIS A 3 0.21 15.34 -2.35
C HIS A 3 -1.28 15.03 -2.67
N LEU A 4 -1.75 13.84 -2.29
CA LEU A 4 -3.12 13.39 -2.52
C LEU A 4 -4.03 13.78 -1.35
N PHE A 5 -3.68 13.33 -0.14
CA PHE A 5 -4.38 13.68 1.10
C PHE A 5 -3.56 13.29 2.33
N THR A 6 -4.01 13.77 3.49
CA THR A 6 -3.48 13.40 4.81
C THR A 6 -4.52 12.61 5.60
N ILE A 7 -4.09 11.55 6.29
CA ILE A 7 -4.82 10.88 7.35
C ILE A 7 -4.11 11.21 8.66
N ASP A 8 -4.69 12.11 9.43
CA ASP A 8 -4.17 12.49 10.75
C ASP A 8 -5.20 12.07 11.82
N LEU A 9 -4.86 11.05 12.60
CA LEU A 9 -5.75 10.50 13.61
C LEU A 9 -5.84 11.35 14.88
N LYS A 10 -4.87 12.23 15.10
CA LYS A 10 -4.77 13.10 16.29
C LYS A 10 -4.89 12.35 17.64
N ASP A 11 -4.49 11.07 17.64
CA ASP A 11 -4.53 10.14 18.76
C ASP A 11 -3.21 10.10 19.55
N TYR A 12 -2.28 10.99 19.21
CA TYR A 12 -0.93 11.08 19.77
C TYR A 12 -0.71 12.35 20.59
N ASN A 13 0.30 12.32 21.45
CA ASN A 13 0.78 13.52 22.14
C ASN A 13 1.61 14.38 21.17
N SER A 14 1.23 15.66 20.97
CA SER A 14 1.90 16.59 20.04
C SER A 14 3.39 16.83 20.38
N ASN A 15 3.80 16.60 21.64
CA ASN A 15 5.19 16.69 22.10
C ASN A 15 5.95 15.36 22.00
N GLY A 16 5.31 14.30 21.48
CA GLY A 16 5.90 12.97 21.32
C GLY A 16 7.07 12.96 20.34
N LYS A 17 7.94 11.95 20.49
CA LYS A 17 9.06 11.74 19.56
C LYS A 17 8.53 11.27 18.21
N LYS A 18 8.95 11.93 17.13
CA LYS A 18 8.58 11.56 15.75
C LYS A 18 9.39 10.34 15.30
N PHE A 19 8.67 9.36 14.75
CA PHE A 19 9.24 8.19 14.08
C PHE A 19 8.73 8.13 12.65
N TYR A 20 9.66 8.13 11.69
CA TYR A 20 9.35 8.14 10.26
C TYR A 20 9.54 6.75 9.66
N ARG A 21 8.51 6.24 8.97
CA ARG A 21 8.56 4.96 8.25
C ARG A 21 7.92 5.10 6.87
N PRO A 22 8.65 5.66 5.90
CA PRO A 22 8.13 5.79 4.55
C PRO A 22 7.89 4.43 3.89
N SER A 23 6.98 4.40 2.94
CA SER A 23 6.66 3.20 2.15
C SER A 23 6.38 3.56 0.70
N VAL A 24 6.53 2.59 -0.19
CA VAL A 24 6.20 2.70 -1.61
C VAL A 24 5.10 1.73 -2.01
N ARG A 25 4.30 2.10 -3.02
CA ARG A 25 3.17 1.31 -3.52
C ARG A 25 3.16 1.34 -5.04
N GLY A 26 2.97 0.15 -5.66
CA GLY A 26 2.88 -0.01 -7.11
C GLY A 26 1.43 -0.02 -7.60
N ILE A 27 1.18 0.76 -8.65
CA ILE A 27 -0.08 0.78 -9.39
C ILE A 27 0.22 0.11 -10.74
N VAL A 28 -0.22 -1.13 -10.90
CA VAL A 28 0.01 -1.95 -12.09
C VAL A 28 -1.33 -2.32 -12.71
N PHE A 29 -1.46 -2.14 -14.02
CA PHE A 29 -2.63 -2.57 -14.78
C PHE A 29 -2.26 -3.69 -15.74
N ASP A 30 -3.17 -4.64 -15.93
CA ASP A 30 -3.11 -5.60 -17.03
C ASP A 30 -3.60 -4.97 -18.35
N GLU A 31 -3.48 -5.71 -19.47
CA GLU A 31 -3.92 -5.27 -20.78
C GLU A 31 -5.43 -5.04 -20.88
N LYS A 32 -6.22 -5.60 -19.96
CA LYS A 32 -7.69 -5.46 -19.91
C LYS A 32 -8.12 -4.27 -19.06
N GLY A 33 -7.17 -3.55 -18.44
CA GLY A 33 -7.44 -2.44 -17.54
C GLY A 33 -7.80 -2.85 -16.12
N ASN A 34 -7.60 -4.13 -15.74
CA ASN A 34 -7.72 -4.55 -14.35
C ASN A 34 -6.49 -4.13 -13.56
N ILE A 35 -6.68 -3.78 -12.31
CA ILE A 35 -5.59 -3.39 -11.42
C ILE A 35 -5.07 -4.59 -10.61
N ALA A 36 -3.75 -4.71 -10.52
CA ALA A 36 -3.08 -5.70 -9.67
C ALA A 36 -3.17 -5.28 -8.20
N MET A 37 -3.85 -6.07 -7.38
CA MET A 37 -4.03 -5.82 -5.96
C MET A 37 -3.69 -7.07 -5.15
N ILE A 38 -3.21 -6.86 -3.93
CA ILE A 38 -3.04 -7.91 -2.94
C ILE A 38 -4.33 -8.05 -2.15
N TYR A 39 -4.95 -9.23 -2.24
CA TYR A 39 -6.24 -9.54 -1.61
C TYR A 39 -6.06 -10.42 -0.37
N SER A 40 -6.60 -9.97 0.76
CA SER A 40 -6.71 -10.82 1.95
C SER A 40 -7.93 -11.73 1.83
N LYS A 41 -7.72 -13.04 1.72
CA LYS A 41 -8.81 -14.02 1.76
C LYS A 41 -9.47 -14.09 3.15
N LYS A 42 -8.71 -13.79 4.20
CA LYS A 42 -9.17 -13.84 5.58
C LYS A 42 -10.10 -12.68 5.93
N LEU A 43 -9.78 -11.46 5.48
CA LEU A 43 -10.50 -10.25 5.84
C LEU A 43 -11.27 -9.60 4.68
N HIS A 44 -11.10 -10.10 3.47
CA HIS A 44 -11.83 -9.66 2.26
C HIS A 44 -11.60 -8.19 1.88
N PHE A 45 -10.35 -7.71 1.94
CA PHE A 45 -9.97 -6.39 1.50
C PHE A 45 -8.76 -6.43 0.55
N TYR A 46 -8.51 -5.32 -0.12
CA TYR A 46 -7.43 -5.16 -1.08
C TYR A 46 -6.42 -4.10 -0.62
N LYS A 47 -5.11 -4.35 -0.85
CA LYS A 47 -4.05 -3.35 -0.75
C LYS A 47 -3.26 -3.28 -2.05
N PHE A 48 -2.67 -2.11 -2.36
CA PHE A 48 -1.67 -2.02 -3.42
C PHE A 48 -0.43 -2.84 -3.04
N PRO A 49 0.23 -3.52 -4.00
CA PRO A 49 1.51 -4.16 -3.73
C PRO A 49 2.55 -3.11 -3.33
N GLY A 50 3.36 -3.44 -2.34
CA GLY A 50 4.39 -2.56 -1.83
C GLY A 50 4.47 -2.51 -0.31
N GLY A 51 5.58 -2.02 0.22
CA GLY A 51 5.91 -2.02 1.64
C GLY A 51 6.83 -0.90 2.08
N GLY A 52 7.43 -1.07 3.24
CA GLY A 52 8.33 -0.10 3.85
C GLY A 52 9.68 -0.03 3.15
N ILE A 53 10.29 1.14 3.16
CA ILE A 53 11.66 1.33 2.72
C ILE A 53 12.59 0.74 3.78
N GLU A 54 13.52 -0.12 3.40
CA GLU A 54 14.47 -0.78 4.28
C GLU A 54 15.86 -0.16 4.13
N GLY A 55 16.49 0.15 5.26
CA GLY A 55 17.84 0.72 5.27
C GLY A 55 17.96 1.96 4.37
N ASP A 56 18.91 1.91 3.44
CA ASP A 56 19.20 3.00 2.50
C ASP A 56 18.59 2.76 1.10
N GLU A 57 17.58 1.88 0.99
CA GLU A 57 16.90 1.62 -0.28
C GLU A 57 16.33 2.91 -0.89
N THR A 58 16.51 3.07 -2.19
CA THR A 58 15.76 4.06 -2.97
C THR A 58 14.30 3.59 -3.15
N HIS A 59 13.41 4.50 -3.52
CA HIS A 59 12.02 4.15 -3.83
C HIS A 59 11.91 3.09 -4.94
N LEU A 60 12.80 3.15 -5.95
CA LEU A 60 12.80 2.19 -7.05
C LEU A 60 13.25 0.80 -6.58
N GLU A 61 14.28 0.71 -5.75
CA GLU A 61 14.74 -0.56 -5.20
C GLU A 61 13.67 -1.21 -4.33
N THR A 62 13.09 -0.45 -3.39
CA THR A 62 11.98 -0.94 -2.56
C THR A 62 10.79 -1.39 -3.41
N LEU A 63 10.38 -0.58 -4.41
CA LEU A 63 9.25 -0.91 -5.28
C LEU A 63 9.52 -2.19 -6.08
N THR A 64 10.74 -2.37 -6.56
CA THR A 64 11.16 -3.58 -7.31
C THR A 64 11.12 -4.81 -6.42
N ARG A 65 11.68 -4.73 -5.21
CA ARG A 65 11.67 -5.82 -4.22
C ARG A 65 10.26 -6.21 -3.84
N GLU A 66 9.45 -5.26 -3.40
CA GLU A 66 8.09 -5.48 -2.90
C GLU A 66 7.14 -6.04 -3.97
N ILE A 67 7.17 -5.49 -5.20
CA ILE A 67 6.38 -6.04 -6.31
C ILE A 67 6.78 -7.50 -6.56
N LYS A 68 8.08 -7.81 -6.53
CA LYS A 68 8.55 -9.19 -6.73
C LYS A 68 8.08 -10.11 -5.61
N GLU A 69 8.23 -9.71 -4.35
CA GLU A 69 7.89 -10.52 -3.18
C GLU A 69 6.39 -10.74 -3.06
N GLU A 70 5.60 -9.68 -3.15
CA GLU A 70 4.15 -9.75 -2.93
C GLU A 70 3.34 -10.26 -4.13
N THR A 71 3.88 -10.15 -5.35
CA THR A 71 3.12 -10.49 -6.56
C THR A 71 3.77 -11.56 -7.44
N GLY A 72 5.07 -11.79 -7.29
CA GLY A 72 5.87 -12.59 -8.23
C GLY A 72 6.18 -11.89 -9.55
N MET A 73 5.66 -10.69 -9.80
CA MET A 73 5.91 -9.92 -11.03
C MET A 73 7.30 -9.29 -11.04
N THR A 74 7.84 -9.04 -12.22
CA THR A 74 9.11 -8.34 -12.41
C THR A 74 8.83 -6.92 -12.92
N LEU A 75 9.22 -5.91 -12.15
CA LEU A 75 9.06 -4.50 -12.50
C LEU A 75 9.92 -4.14 -13.72
N ILE A 76 9.40 -3.29 -14.61
CA ILE A 76 10.15 -2.65 -15.69
C ILE A 76 10.58 -1.25 -15.20
N PRO A 77 11.85 -1.02 -14.79
CA PRO A 77 12.28 0.18 -14.09
C PRO A 77 11.98 1.49 -14.83
N ASP A 78 12.22 1.54 -16.13
CA ASP A 78 12.01 2.74 -16.97
C ASP A 78 10.54 3.12 -17.14
N SER A 79 9.62 2.26 -16.69
CA SER A 79 8.17 2.52 -16.76
C SER A 79 7.63 3.27 -15.55
N VAL A 80 8.42 3.38 -14.48
CA VAL A 80 7.99 3.92 -13.19
C VAL A 80 7.73 5.42 -13.29
N LYS A 81 6.52 5.84 -12.90
CA LYS A 81 6.11 7.26 -12.88
C LYS A 81 5.44 7.59 -11.56
N GLU A 82 5.71 8.77 -11.04
CA GLU A 82 5.06 9.29 -9.83
C GLU A 82 3.54 9.45 -10.07
N PHE A 83 2.75 8.93 -9.14
CA PHE A 83 1.30 9.16 -9.09
C PHE A 83 0.94 10.17 -7.99
N GLY A 84 1.40 9.93 -6.77
CA GLY A 84 1.17 10.83 -5.66
C GLY A 84 1.57 10.24 -4.31
N GLU A 85 1.42 11.05 -3.25
CA GLU A 85 1.72 10.63 -1.88
C GLU A 85 0.54 10.82 -0.94
N VAL A 86 0.45 9.94 0.06
CA VAL A 86 -0.47 10.03 1.19
C VAL A 86 0.34 10.11 2.47
N LEU A 87 0.13 11.15 3.25
CA LEU A 87 0.71 11.29 4.58
C LEU A 87 -0.22 10.68 5.63
N LYS A 88 0.29 9.77 6.45
CA LYS A 88 -0.41 9.22 7.62
C LYS A 88 0.32 9.60 8.91
N ILE A 89 -0.43 10.11 9.89
CA ILE A 89 0.07 10.50 11.20
C ILE A 89 -0.81 9.86 12.27
N GLN A 90 -0.20 9.12 13.19
CA GLN A 90 -0.91 8.43 14.26
C GLN A 90 0.01 8.21 15.46
N LYS A 91 -0.56 7.75 16.58
CA LYS A 91 0.20 7.26 17.71
C LYS A 91 1.03 6.04 17.29
N GLY A 92 2.29 6.00 17.72
CA GLY A 92 3.15 4.81 17.58
C GLY A 92 2.85 3.75 18.63
N ASP A 93 3.17 2.51 18.30
CA ASP A 93 2.84 1.32 19.11
C ASP A 93 4.00 0.86 19.99
N GLU A 94 4.82 1.76 20.48
CA GLU A 94 5.82 1.41 21.52
C GLU A 94 5.25 1.66 22.92
N SER A 95 5.02 0.58 23.68
CA SER A 95 4.47 0.66 25.03
C SER A 95 5.32 1.57 25.94
N GLY A 96 4.67 2.55 26.55
CA GLY A 96 5.27 3.48 27.51
C GLY A 96 6.06 4.65 26.89
N LYS A 97 6.04 4.84 25.58
CA LYS A 97 6.67 5.99 24.91
C LYS A 97 5.63 6.80 24.13
N ASP A 98 5.72 8.13 24.24
CA ASP A 98 4.96 9.05 23.40
C ASP A 98 5.62 9.15 22.03
N ILE A 99 5.23 8.27 21.10
CA ILE A 99 5.74 8.25 19.75
C ILE A 99 4.65 8.72 18.78
N ILE A 100 5.03 9.61 17.86
CA ILE A 100 4.23 10.00 16.71
C ILE A 100 4.75 9.24 15.51
N HIS A 101 3.97 8.28 15.01
CA HIS A 101 4.30 7.55 13.79
C HIS A 101 3.87 8.36 12.57
N ILE A 102 4.84 8.71 11.72
CA ILE A 102 4.65 9.49 10.50
C ILE A 102 5.04 8.60 9.32
N GLN A 103 4.08 8.35 8.44
CA GLN A 103 4.28 7.50 7.28
C GLN A 103 3.89 8.23 6.00
N ASN A 104 4.88 8.52 5.14
CA ASN A 104 4.64 8.89 3.77
C ASN A 104 4.47 7.62 2.94
N ASN A 105 3.34 7.48 2.26
CA ASN A 105 3.07 6.38 1.34
C ASN A 105 3.14 6.93 -0.08
N TYR A 106 4.17 6.53 -0.82
CA TYR A 106 4.46 7.01 -2.17
C TYR A 106 3.90 6.02 -3.20
N TYR A 107 3.04 6.49 -4.09
CA TYR A 107 2.38 5.69 -5.12
C TYR A 107 3.01 5.95 -6.49
N TYR A 108 3.32 4.86 -7.19
CA TYR A 108 3.93 4.89 -8.52
C TYR A 108 3.11 4.05 -9.49
N THR A 109 2.78 4.59 -10.66
CA THR A 109 2.34 3.76 -11.78
C THR A 109 3.54 3.09 -12.41
N CYS A 110 3.42 1.82 -12.75
CA CYS A 110 4.51 1.05 -13.37
C CYS A 110 3.97 -0.08 -14.23
N LYS A 111 4.85 -0.58 -15.11
CA LYS A 111 4.61 -1.79 -15.90
C LYS A 111 5.46 -2.93 -15.36
N VAL A 112 5.03 -4.15 -15.65
CA VAL A 112 5.70 -5.40 -15.29
C VAL A 112 5.88 -6.26 -16.53
N GLU A 113 6.80 -7.22 -16.45
CA GLU A 113 6.99 -8.24 -17.48
C GLU A 113 5.77 -9.18 -17.52
N GLU A 114 5.56 -9.87 -18.64
CA GLU A 114 4.42 -10.77 -18.84
C GLU A 114 4.48 -12.01 -17.93
N GLU A 115 5.70 -12.45 -17.60
CA GLU A 115 5.90 -13.65 -16.78
C GLU A 115 5.71 -13.34 -15.28
N ILE A 116 4.80 -14.07 -14.63
CA ILE A 116 4.51 -13.96 -13.20
C ILE A 116 5.10 -15.18 -12.49
N GLY A 117 6.04 -14.93 -11.57
CA GLY A 117 6.63 -15.95 -10.69
C GLY A 117 5.79 -16.21 -9.45
N ASN A 118 6.41 -16.85 -8.46
CA ASN A 118 5.77 -17.12 -7.17
C ASN A 118 5.90 -15.92 -6.21
N GLN A 119 4.87 -15.73 -5.37
CA GLN A 119 4.93 -14.81 -4.23
C GLN A 119 5.91 -15.34 -3.16
N ALA A 120 6.59 -14.42 -2.46
CA ALA A 120 7.51 -14.69 -1.35
C ALA A 120 7.11 -13.88 -0.13
N LEU A 121 5.91 -14.14 0.39
CA LEU A 121 5.29 -13.39 1.47
C LEU A 121 5.98 -13.62 2.82
N ASP A 122 6.03 -12.57 3.65
CA ASP A 122 6.48 -12.65 5.03
C ASP A 122 5.44 -13.34 5.96
N GLU A 123 5.76 -13.54 7.24
CA GLU A 123 4.87 -14.23 8.18
C GLU A 123 3.59 -13.41 8.48
N GLY A 124 3.68 -12.08 8.52
CA GLY A 124 2.52 -11.21 8.71
C GLY A 124 1.56 -11.27 7.54
N GLU A 125 2.10 -11.26 6.32
CA GLU A 125 1.35 -11.36 5.08
C GLU A 125 0.69 -12.73 4.91
N LYS A 126 1.41 -13.81 5.22
CA LYS A 126 0.86 -15.17 5.27
C LYS A 126 -0.28 -15.29 6.28
N SER A 127 -0.18 -14.60 7.43
CA SER A 127 -1.22 -14.63 8.46
C SER A 127 -2.55 -14.05 8.00
N LEU A 128 -2.54 -13.16 6.99
CA LEU A 128 -3.70 -12.54 6.36
C LEU A 128 -4.15 -13.26 5.08
N ASP A 129 -3.47 -14.35 4.72
CA ASP A 129 -3.73 -15.16 3.52
C ASP A 129 -3.79 -14.30 2.25
N PHE A 130 -2.73 -13.51 2.04
CA PHE A 130 -2.61 -12.59 0.91
C PHE A 130 -2.34 -13.32 -0.40
N VAL A 131 -3.08 -12.94 -1.43
CA VAL A 131 -2.90 -13.42 -2.81
C VAL A 131 -2.98 -12.28 -3.80
N LEU A 132 -2.24 -12.38 -4.90
CA LEU A 132 -2.38 -11.47 -6.02
C LEU A 132 -3.71 -11.70 -6.73
N LYS A 133 -4.41 -10.61 -7.03
CA LYS A 133 -5.58 -10.58 -7.93
C LYS A 133 -5.51 -9.41 -8.89
N PHE A 134 -6.00 -9.63 -10.12
CA PHE A 134 -6.31 -8.58 -11.07
C PHE A 134 -7.81 -8.34 -11.04
N VAL A 135 -8.23 -7.13 -10.66
CA VAL A 135 -9.64 -6.81 -10.41
C VAL A 135 -10.02 -5.46 -11.01
N LEU A 136 -11.30 -5.24 -11.23
CA LEU A 136 -11.80 -3.90 -11.54
C LEU A 136 -11.59 -2.95 -10.35
N ILE A 137 -11.26 -1.70 -10.62
CA ILE A 137 -11.07 -0.68 -9.57
C ILE A 137 -12.30 -0.60 -8.67
N GLU A 138 -13.51 -0.67 -9.25
CA GLU A 138 -14.79 -0.62 -8.53
C GLU A 138 -14.96 -1.78 -7.56
N GLU A 139 -14.51 -2.99 -7.93
CA GLU A 139 -14.55 -4.15 -7.04
C GLU A 139 -13.68 -3.93 -5.81
N ALA A 140 -12.44 -3.45 -6.00
CA ALA A 140 -11.54 -3.15 -4.90
C ALA A 140 -12.06 -2.03 -3.99
N ILE A 141 -12.64 -0.96 -4.57
CA ILE A 141 -13.29 0.13 -3.81
C ILE A 141 -14.44 -0.43 -2.96
N ALA A 142 -15.33 -1.23 -3.57
CA ALA A 142 -16.50 -1.78 -2.89
C ALA A 142 -16.11 -2.72 -1.74
N ALA A 143 -15.13 -3.60 -1.95
CA ALA A 143 -14.64 -4.50 -0.92
C ALA A 143 -14.04 -3.75 0.27
N ASN A 144 -13.18 -2.74 0.01
CA ASN A 144 -12.57 -1.96 1.07
C ASN A 144 -13.59 -1.08 1.82
N ALA A 145 -14.62 -0.57 1.15
CA ALA A 145 -15.71 0.16 1.78
C ALA A 145 -16.60 -0.74 2.67
N ALA A 146 -16.73 -2.01 2.30
CA ALA A 146 -17.54 -2.99 3.03
C ALA A 146 -16.79 -3.62 4.23
N LEU A 147 -15.47 -3.46 4.31
CA LEU A 147 -14.66 -4.06 5.38
C LEU A 147 -15.16 -3.65 6.77
N ARG A 148 -15.32 -4.63 7.65
CA ARG A 148 -15.59 -4.45 9.08
C ARG A 148 -14.75 -5.45 9.86
N CYS A 149 -13.82 -4.96 10.66
CA CYS A 149 -13.01 -5.77 11.57
C CYS A 149 -12.59 -4.94 12.78
N ASP A 150 -12.15 -5.61 13.84
CA ASP A 150 -11.71 -4.95 15.09
C ASP A 150 -10.27 -4.42 15.01
N ASP A 151 -9.52 -4.79 13.96
CA ASP A 151 -8.16 -4.31 13.73
C ASP A 151 -8.17 -2.91 13.11
N SER A 152 -7.90 -1.90 13.93
CA SER A 152 -7.86 -0.50 13.50
C SER A 152 -6.77 -0.22 12.45
N PHE A 153 -5.66 -0.95 12.48
CA PHE A 153 -4.59 -0.79 11.48
C PHE A 153 -5.06 -1.25 10.10
N VAL A 154 -5.72 -2.41 10.04
CA VAL A 154 -6.29 -2.95 8.80
C VAL A 154 -7.39 -2.04 8.26
N MET A 155 -8.30 -1.56 9.13
CA MET A 155 -9.36 -0.62 8.74
C MET A 155 -8.80 0.66 8.11
N GLN A 156 -7.75 1.25 8.73
CA GLN A 156 -7.11 2.45 8.21
C GLN A 156 -6.34 2.22 6.91
N MET A 157 -5.72 1.03 6.77
CA MET A 157 -5.07 0.63 5.52
C MET A 157 -6.10 0.52 4.40
N ALA A 158 -7.19 -0.22 4.61
CA ALA A 158 -8.24 -0.38 3.61
C ALA A 158 -8.87 0.97 3.21
N GLU A 159 -9.09 1.87 4.17
CA GLU A 159 -9.62 3.22 3.91
C GLU A 159 -8.63 4.06 3.07
N ARG A 160 -7.33 4.02 3.39
CA ARG A 160 -6.31 4.69 2.60
C ARG A 160 -6.31 4.20 1.16
N GLU A 161 -6.28 2.88 0.96
CA GLU A 161 -6.25 2.28 -0.37
C GLU A 161 -7.54 2.59 -1.15
N ARG A 162 -8.71 2.55 -0.50
CA ARG A 162 -9.98 2.93 -1.11
C ARG A 162 -9.95 4.36 -1.65
N ARG A 163 -9.48 5.32 -0.87
CA ARG A 163 -9.39 6.73 -1.28
C ARG A 163 -8.41 6.95 -2.44
N VAL A 164 -7.28 6.23 -2.45
CA VAL A 164 -6.34 6.28 -3.57
C VAL A 164 -6.96 5.69 -4.84
N LEU A 165 -7.67 4.55 -4.74
CA LEU A 165 -8.40 3.94 -5.85
C LEU A 165 -9.47 4.89 -6.43
N GLU A 166 -10.21 5.60 -5.58
CA GLU A 166 -11.20 6.60 -6.02
C GLU A 166 -10.55 7.76 -6.79
N ILE A 167 -9.39 8.26 -6.30
CA ILE A 167 -8.63 9.30 -7.01
C ILE A 167 -8.12 8.76 -8.35
N LEU A 168 -7.60 7.53 -8.37
CA LEU A 168 -7.10 6.88 -9.58
C LEU A 168 -8.20 6.73 -10.62
N LYS A 169 -9.39 6.25 -10.22
CA LYS A 169 -10.57 6.10 -11.09
C LYS A 169 -11.00 7.43 -11.71
N ASN A 170 -10.95 8.53 -10.94
CA ASN A 170 -11.37 9.84 -11.42
C ASN A 170 -10.34 10.53 -12.33
N ASN A 171 -9.11 10.01 -12.42
CA ASN A 171 -8.04 10.53 -13.26
C ASN A 171 -7.76 9.65 -14.51
N SER A 172 -8.51 8.56 -14.69
CA SER A 172 -8.37 7.58 -15.78
C SER A 172 -9.20 7.91 -16.99
#